data_1ae04bc730ef6645f2efbf07873f856f
#
_entry.id   1ae04bc730ef6645f2efbf07873f856f
#
_cell.length_a   1.000
_cell.length_b   1.000
_cell.length_c   1.000
_cell.angle_alpha   90.00
_cell.angle_beta   90.00
_cell.angle_gamma   90.00
#
_symmetry.space_group_name_H-M   'P 1'
#
loop_
_entity.id
_entity.type
_entity.pdbx_description
1 polymer ?
#
loop_
_entity_poly.entity_id
_entity_poly.type
_entity_poly.pdbx_seq_one_letter_code
_entity_poly.pdbx_strand_id
1 'polypeptide(L)'
;MKAWLRLFRVVNLPTVPGDVLVGAAAVLVGSCSSGVCTTAVSSSLAPVWWAAAASVFLYAFGLADNDIVGAKTDRNRPIPDGEISLGAARIARALCLVAALVIASIGNLPRFWWPVAFALALSIVVYNRTKWSLAMGFCRALSVVCGGASLVTGSLRGIPGGARLLVFCVSLAWLLYIAAVTLYSSGEEVDPVKQRRVGLLVGGIVYLQLTALIVLALRDPRVMPLMVAGAVLLVLLRLFKKVFPEVSAS
;
A
#
# COMPACT_ATOMS: atom_id res chain seq x y z
N MET A 1 -10.50 19.98 -11.15
CA MET A 1 -10.45 18.49 -11.12
C MET A 1 -9.02 17.95 -11.31
N LYS A 2 -8.22 18.41 -12.29
CA LYS A 2 -6.81 17.97 -12.50
C LYS A 2 -5.93 18.11 -11.26
N ALA A 3 -6.04 19.23 -10.51
CA ALA A 3 -5.25 19.44 -9.29
C ALA A 3 -5.45 18.35 -8.23
N TRP A 4 -6.68 17.89 -8.01
CA TRP A 4 -6.99 16.80 -7.09
C TRP A 4 -6.41 15.45 -7.54
N LEU A 5 -6.40 15.17 -8.85
CA LEU A 5 -5.78 13.97 -9.40
C LEU A 5 -4.25 13.98 -9.18
N ARG A 6 -3.61 15.17 -9.27
CA ARG A 6 -2.20 15.38 -8.96
C ARG A 6 -1.93 15.21 -7.45
N LEU A 7 -2.75 15.83 -6.58
CA LEU A 7 -2.62 15.69 -5.12
C LEU A 7 -2.64 14.24 -4.69
N PHE A 8 -3.61 13.46 -5.16
CA PHE A 8 -3.77 12.05 -4.80
C PHE A 8 -2.93 11.10 -5.65
N ARG A 9 -2.11 11.62 -6.55
CA ARG A 9 -1.27 10.80 -7.45
C ARG A 9 -2.01 9.57 -7.94
N VAL A 10 -3.21 9.77 -8.52
CA VAL A 10 -4.18 8.73 -8.86
C VAL A 10 -3.56 7.60 -9.69
N VAL A 11 -2.55 7.93 -10.50
CA VAL A 11 -1.79 6.94 -11.28
C VAL A 11 -1.11 5.87 -10.42
N ASN A 12 -0.72 6.21 -9.18
CA ASN A 12 -0.02 5.29 -8.28
C ASN A 12 -0.96 4.53 -7.33
N LEU A 13 -2.25 4.91 -7.23
CA LEU A 13 -3.21 4.24 -6.35
C LEU A 13 -3.31 2.71 -6.59
N PRO A 14 -3.26 2.19 -7.83
CA PRO A 14 -3.33 0.74 -8.06
C PRO A 14 -2.18 -0.05 -7.43
N THR A 15 -1.07 0.61 -7.02
CA THR A 15 0.06 -0.07 -6.39
C THR A 15 -0.21 -0.47 -4.94
N VAL A 16 -1.19 0.15 -4.28
CA VAL A 16 -1.41 0.02 -2.82
C VAL A 16 -2.15 -1.25 -2.44
N PRO A 17 -3.29 -1.59 -3.08
CA PRO A 17 -3.99 -2.84 -2.79
C PRO A 17 -3.12 -4.07 -2.96
N GLY A 18 -2.18 -4.04 -3.91
CA GLY A 18 -1.28 -5.17 -4.19
C GLY A 18 -0.47 -5.64 -2.97
N ASP A 19 -0.03 -4.73 -2.11
CA ASP A 19 0.68 -5.11 -0.87
C ASP A 19 -0.23 -5.90 0.07
N VAL A 20 -1.48 -5.46 0.21
CA VAL A 20 -2.49 -6.14 1.03
C VAL A 20 -2.78 -7.54 0.48
N LEU A 21 -2.91 -7.67 -0.86
CA LEU A 21 -3.14 -8.96 -1.50
C LEU A 21 -1.97 -9.93 -1.27
N VAL A 22 -0.73 -9.44 -1.39
CA VAL A 22 0.47 -10.26 -1.14
C VAL A 22 0.55 -10.72 0.31
N GLY A 23 0.25 -9.83 1.27
CA GLY A 23 0.23 -10.18 2.69
C GLY A 23 -0.83 -11.22 3.05
N ALA A 24 -2.03 -11.11 2.49
CA ALA A 24 -3.08 -12.08 2.64
C ALA A 24 -2.71 -13.45 2.02
N ALA A 25 -2.14 -13.44 0.81
CA ALA A 25 -1.65 -14.64 0.14
C ALA A 25 -0.57 -15.35 0.96
N ALA A 26 0.36 -14.61 1.56
CA ALA A 26 1.40 -15.18 2.42
C ALA A 26 0.81 -15.89 3.64
N VAL A 27 -0.25 -15.34 4.26
CA VAL A 27 -0.94 -16.01 5.38
C VAL A 27 -1.65 -17.27 4.89
N LEU A 28 -2.37 -17.23 3.76
CA LEU A 28 -3.06 -18.40 3.22
C LEU A 28 -2.11 -19.56 2.96
N VAL A 29 -1.03 -19.33 2.22
CA VAL A 29 -0.02 -20.34 1.89
C VAL A 29 0.66 -20.88 3.14
N GLY A 30 1.12 -20.00 4.02
CA GLY A 30 1.82 -20.40 5.23
C GLY A 30 0.94 -21.12 6.25
N SER A 31 -0.38 -20.98 6.15
CA SER A 31 -1.35 -21.65 7.05
C SER A 31 -1.62 -23.10 6.65
N CYS A 32 -1.33 -23.50 5.42
CA CYS A 32 -1.57 -24.86 4.91
C CYS A 32 -0.31 -25.70 4.75
N SER A 33 0.86 -25.20 5.11
CA SER A 33 2.13 -25.92 4.96
C SER A 33 2.23 -27.22 5.78
N SER A 34 1.30 -27.45 6.71
CA SER A 34 1.23 -28.66 7.57
C SER A 34 0.04 -29.57 7.28
N GLY A 35 -0.69 -29.35 6.18
CA GLY A 35 -1.88 -30.17 5.82
C GLY A 35 -3.11 -29.93 6.70
N VAL A 36 -2.99 -29.12 7.76
CA VAL A 36 -4.08 -28.74 8.65
C VAL A 36 -4.34 -27.26 8.51
N CYS A 37 -5.47 -26.88 7.91
CA CYS A 37 -5.94 -25.49 7.89
C CYS A 37 -6.37 -25.10 9.30
N THR A 38 -5.73 -24.08 9.87
CA THR A 38 -6.08 -23.64 11.22
C THR A 38 -7.36 -22.79 11.22
N THR A 39 -8.19 -22.93 12.23
CA THR A 39 -9.38 -22.09 12.47
C THR A 39 -9.05 -20.64 12.81
N ALA A 40 -7.77 -20.33 13.05
CA ALA A 40 -7.31 -18.97 13.34
C ALA A 40 -7.24 -18.06 12.10
N VAL A 41 -7.36 -18.63 10.88
CA VAL A 41 -7.32 -17.91 9.62
C VAL A 41 -8.67 -18.03 8.92
N SER A 42 -9.23 -16.91 8.49
CA SER A 42 -10.50 -16.88 7.76
C SER A 42 -10.38 -17.63 6.43
N SER A 43 -11.38 -18.45 6.12
CA SER A 43 -11.57 -19.04 4.79
C SER A 43 -12.15 -18.04 3.78
N SER A 44 -12.79 -16.98 4.26
CA SER A 44 -13.37 -15.93 3.43
C SER A 44 -12.33 -14.87 3.06
N LEU A 45 -12.29 -14.48 1.79
CA LEU A 45 -11.49 -13.37 1.29
C LEU A 45 -12.16 -11.99 1.45
N ALA A 46 -13.40 -11.92 1.93
CA ALA A 46 -14.11 -10.66 2.09
C ALA A 46 -13.34 -9.63 2.94
N PRO A 47 -12.72 -9.98 4.09
CA PRO A 47 -11.92 -9.03 4.84
C PRO A 47 -10.71 -8.48 4.08
N VAL A 48 -10.13 -9.25 3.15
CA VAL A 48 -9.00 -8.81 2.32
C VAL A 48 -9.40 -7.66 1.41
N TRP A 49 -10.59 -7.74 0.79
CA TRP A 49 -11.09 -6.67 -0.09
C TRP A 49 -11.39 -5.40 0.67
N TRP A 50 -11.97 -5.50 1.87
CA TRP A 50 -12.19 -4.35 2.75
C TRP A 50 -10.88 -3.73 3.22
N ALA A 51 -9.89 -4.54 3.59
CA ALA A 51 -8.56 -4.07 3.95
C ALA A 51 -7.85 -3.40 2.77
N ALA A 52 -7.97 -3.96 1.56
CA ALA A 52 -7.43 -3.37 0.34
C ALA A 52 -8.07 -2.00 0.04
N ALA A 53 -9.40 -1.90 0.15
CA ALA A 53 -10.10 -0.63 -0.01
C ALA A 53 -9.69 0.40 1.05
N ALA A 54 -9.63 0.02 2.34
CA ALA A 54 -9.19 0.90 3.42
C ALA A 54 -7.74 1.39 3.21
N SER A 55 -6.85 0.53 2.69
CA SER A 55 -5.45 0.88 2.43
C SER A 55 -5.31 1.97 1.36
N VAL A 56 -6.18 2.00 0.34
CA VAL A 56 -6.21 3.08 -0.66
C VAL A 56 -6.47 4.42 0.00
N PHE A 57 -7.41 4.49 0.93
CA PHE A 57 -7.72 5.73 1.64
C PHE A 57 -6.64 6.12 2.65
N LEU A 58 -5.99 5.16 3.33
CA LEU A 58 -4.81 5.44 4.16
C LEU A 58 -3.65 5.99 3.32
N TYR A 59 -3.45 5.47 2.12
CA TYR A 59 -2.45 6.01 1.21
C TYR A 59 -2.82 7.42 0.73
N ALA A 60 -4.07 7.66 0.35
CA ALA A 60 -4.55 8.99 -0.03
C ALA A 60 -4.43 10.00 1.13
N PHE A 61 -4.71 9.59 2.38
CA PHE A 61 -4.40 10.35 3.58
C PHE A 61 -2.92 10.75 3.63
N GLY A 62 -2.03 9.79 3.38
CA GLY A 62 -0.58 10.02 3.38
C GLY A 62 -0.13 11.00 2.32
N LEU A 63 -0.69 10.94 1.11
CA LEU A 63 -0.36 11.85 0.02
C LEU A 63 -0.82 13.28 0.34
N ALA A 64 -2.04 13.45 0.83
CA ALA A 64 -2.53 14.76 1.25
C ALA A 64 -1.70 15.34 2.41
N ASP A 65 -1.32 14.52 3.40
CA ASP A 65 -0.45 14.93 4.51
C ASP A 65 0.95 15.33 4.01
N ASN A 66 1.51 14.60 3.03
CA ASN A 66 2.79 14.92 2.42
C ASN A 66 2.79 16.30 1.76
N ASP A 67 1.77 16.59 0.96
CA ASP A 67 1.67 17.89 0.26
C ASP A 67 1.35 19.04 1.23
N ILE A 68 0.62 18.79 2.33
CA ILE A 68 0.40 19.77 3.41
C ILE A 68 1.72 20.10 4.12
N VAL A 69 2.53 19.10 4.45
CA VAL A 69 3.85 19.28 5.09
C VAL A 69 4.80 20.02 4.17
N GLY A 70 4.81 19.66 2.88
CA GLY A 70 5.65 20.27 1.84
C GLY A 70 5.14 21.61 1.31
N ALA A 71 4.01 22.14 1.80
CA ALA A 71 3.35 23.33 1.23
C ALA A 71 4.24 24.58 1.11
N LYS A 72 5.30 24.70 1.93
CA LYS A 72 6.24 25.83 1.90
C LYS A 72 7.55 25.53 1.17
N THR A 73 7.89 24.27 0.96
CA THR A 73 9.21 23.83 0.48
C THR A 73 9.16 23.19 -0.90
N ASP A 74 8.09 22.49 -1.19
CA ASP A 74 7.94 21.77 -2.46
C ASP A 74 7.57 22.75 -3.58
N ARG A 75 8.00 22.43 -4.80
CA ARG A 75 7.65 23.16 -6.01
C ARG A 75 6.83 22.26 -6.94
N ASN A 76 6.08 22.88 -7.86
CA ASN A 76 5.27 22.16 -8.84
C ASN A 76 4.23 21.19 -8.18
N ARG A 77 3.66 21.60 -7.05
CA ARG A 77 2.64 20.85 -6.30
C ARG A 77 1.35 21.65 -6.22
N PRO A 78 0.16 20.99 -6.18
CA PRO A 78 -1.13 21.68 -6.20
C PRO A 78 -1.34 22.71 -5.07
N ILE A 79 -0.77 22.49 -3.89
CA ILE A 79 -0.91 23.42 -2.75
C ILE A 79 0.03 24.62 -2.89
N PRO A 80 1.36 24.47 -3.09
CA PRO A 80 2.26 25.61 -3.35
C PRO A 80 1.87 26.44 -4.56
N ASP A 81 1.37 25.79 -5.63
CA ASP A 81 0.93 26.47 -6.86
C ASP A 81 -0.41 27.22 -6.69
N GLY A 82 -1.06 27.12 -5.52
CA GLY A 82 -2.33 27.79 -5.24
C GLY A 82 -3.56 27.15 -5.90
N GLU A 83 -3.41 26.00 -6.57
CA GLU A 83 -4.50 25.28 -7.21
C GLU A 83 -5.48 24.66 -6.19
N ILE A 84 -4.98 24.32 -5.00
CA ILE A 84 -5.75 23.79 -3.87
C ILE A 84 -5.39 24.57 -2.61
N SER A 85 -6.38 25.09 -1.90
CA SER A 85 -6.14 25.75 -0.63
C SER A 85 -5.69 24.78 0.46
N LEU A 86 -4.83 25.25 1.36
CA LEU A 86 -4.35 24.44 2.50
C LEU A 86 -5.50 23.93 3.38
N GLY A 87 -6.56 24.73 3.52
CA GLY A 87 -7.78 24.34 4.26
C GLY A 87 -8.49 23.16 3.58
N ALA A 88 -8.70 23.24 2.27
CA ALA A 88 -9.32 22.15 1.50
C ALA A 88 -8.49 20.85 1.55
N ALA A 89 -7.15 20.96 1.46
CA ALA A 89 -6.26 19.81 1.58
C ALA A 89 -6.35 19.16 2.97
N ARG A 90 -6.43 19.94 4.04
CA ARG A 90 -6.61 19.42 5.42
C ARG A 90 -7.93 18.68 5.59
N ILE A 91 -9.02 19.22 5.03
CA ILE A 91 -10.32 18.55 5.04
C ILE A 91 -10.25 17.24 4.25
N ALA A 92 -9.69 17.25 3.04
CA ALA A 92 -9.54 16.05 2.23
C ALA A 92 -8.71 14.98 2.93
N ARG A 93 -7.60 15.36 3.60
CA ARG A 93 -6.80 14.45 4.42
C ARG A 93 -7.64 13.80 5.53
N ALA A 94 -8.41 14.60 6.27
CA ALA A 94 -9.27 14.09 7.35
C ALA A 94 -10.35 13.14 6.81
N LEU A 95 -10.99 13.50 5.70
CA LEU A 95 -12.00 12.66 5.03
C LEU A 95 -11.41 11.32 4.58
N CYS A 96 -10.20 11.30 4.04
CA CYS A 96 -9.52 10.05 3.67
C CYS A 96 -9.30 9.15 4.88
N LEU A 97 -8.84 9.70 6.01
CA LEU A 97 -8.65 8.91 7.23
C LEU A 97 -9.99 8.35 7.75
N VAL A 98 -11.01 9.20 7.83
CA VAL A 98 -12.37 8.78 8.24
C VAL A 98 -12.90 7.71 7.31
N ALA A 99 -12.77 7.87 6.00
CA ALA A 99 -13.21 6.87 5.02
C ALA A 99 -12.50 5.52 5.22
N ALA A 100 -11.19 5.52 5.48
CA ALA A 100 -10.45 4.28 5.78
C ALA A 100 -11.02 3.56 7.01
N LEU A 101 -11.29 4.31 8.09
CA LEU A 101 -11.85 3.76 9.34
C LEU A 101 -13.28 3.24 9.15
N VAL A 102 -14.12 3.98 8.42
CA VAL A 102 -15.50 3.58 8.11
C VAL A 102 -15.51 2.30 7.26
N ILE A 103 -14.69 2.23 6.23
CA ILE A 103 -14.56 1.04 5.37
C ILE A 103 -14.12 -0.17 6.18
N ALA A 104 -13.12 -0.01 7.06
CA ALA A 104 -12.63 -1.06 7.94
C ALA A 104 -13.71 -1.54 8.92
N SER A 105 -14.52 -0.62 9.45
CA SER A 105 -15.62 -0.92 10.36
C SER A 105 -16.75 -1.66 9.65
N ILE A 106 -17.18 -1.21 8.45
CA ILE A 106 -18.20 -1.88 7.64
C ILE A 106 -17.73 -3.28 7.25
N GLY A 107 -16.45 -3.43 6.91
CA GLY A 107 -15.84 -4.71 6.57
C GLY A 107 -15.64 -5.65 7.76
N ASN A 108 -16.00 -5.23 8.99
CA ASN A 108 -15.78 -5.98 10.23
C ASN A 108 -14.35 -6.56 10.30
N LEU A 109 -13.34 -5.72 10.00
CA LEU A 109 -11.97 -6.18 9.98
C LEU A 109 -11.55 -6.70 11.36
N PRO A 110 -10.75 -7.80 11.42
CA PRO A 110 -10.35 -8.42 12.66
C PRO A 110 -9.62 -7.45 13.60
N ARG A 111 -9.73 -7.69 14.91
CA ARG A 111 -9.13 -6.82 15.94
C ARG A 111 -7.63 -6.57 15.75
N PHE A 112 -6.90 -7.50 15.17
CA PHE A 112 -5.46 -7.37 14.93
C PHE A 112 -5.14 -6.46 13.75
N TRP A 113 -6.08 -6.19 12.87
CA TRP A 113 -5.90 -5.25 11.78
C TRP A 113 -5.74 -3.80 12.29
N TRP A 114 -6.49 -3.41 13.33
CA TRP A 114 -6.54 -2.03 13.83
C TRP A 114 -5.20 -1.51 14.34
N PRO A 115 -4.46 -2.20 15.25
CA PRO A 115 -3.15 -1.73 15.67
C PRO A 115 -2.13 -1.66 14.52
N VAL A 116 -2.21 -2.56 13.54
CA VAL A 116 -1.34 -2.51 12.36
C VAL A 116 -1.67 -1.31 11.48
N ALA A 117 -2.96 -1.04 11.23
CA ALA A 117 -3.40 0.15 10.48
C ALA A 117 -3.02 1.46 11.21
N PHE A 118 -3.12 1.50 12.54
CA PHE A 118 -2.65 2.63 13.32
C PHE A 118 -1.14 2.83 13.21
N ALA A 119 -0.35 1.77 13.31
CA ALA A 119 1.10 1.82 13.10
C ALA A 119 1.45 2.29 11.68
N LEU A 120 0.68 1.85 10.65
CA LEU A 120 0.83 2.32 9.28
C LEU A 120 0.56 3.82 9.17
N ALA A 121 -0.55 4.32 9.71
CA ALA A 121 -0.88 5.74 9.69
C ALA A 121 0.19 6.58 10.41
N LEU A 122 0.70 6.11 11.55
CA LEU A 122 1.80 6.76 12.27
C LEU A 122 3.09 6.77 11.43
N SER A 123 3.45 5.65 10.81
CA SER A 123 4.63 5.57 9.93
C SER A 123 4.55 6.51 8.74
N ILE A 124 3.36 6.69 8.15
CA ILE A 124 3.10 7.67 7.09
C ILE A 124 3.38 9.09 7.60
N VAL A 125 2.86 9.44 8.77
CA VAL A 125 3.07 10.76 9.38
C VAL A 125 4.54 11.00 9.71
N VAL A 126 5.25 10.00 10.22
CA VAL A 126 6.70 10.07 10.49
C VAL A 126 7.46 10.27 9.19
N TYR A 127 7.18 9.46 8.16
CA TYR A 127 7.82 9.61 6.84
C TYR A 127 7.62 11.02 6.26
N ASN A 128 6.41 11.55 6.29
CA ASN A 128 6.12 12.85 5.70
C ASN A 128 6.90 13.99 6.36
N ARG A 129 7.20 13.87 7.66
CA ARG A 129 7.97 14.87 8.40
C ARG A 129 9.48 14.70 8.30
N THR A 130 9.95 13.45 8.29
CA THR A 130 11.39 13.15 8.34
C THR A 130 12.01 12.89 6.97
N LYS A 131 11.17 12.49 5.99
CA LYS A 131 11.58 11.97 4.66
C LYS A 131 12.58 10.81 4.76
N TRP A 132 12.59 10.11 5.89
CA TRP A 132 13.48 9.00 6.14
C TRP A 132 13.08 7.78 5.31
N SER A 133 14.01 7.28 4.49
CA SER A 133 13.76 6.20 3.52
C SER A 133 13.28 4.90 4.18
N LEU A 134 13.78 4.58 5.39
CA LEU A 134 13.30 3.43 6.15
C LEU A 134 11.85 3.59 6.60
N ALA A 135 11.42 4.82 6.97
CA ALA A 135 10.02 5.05 7.33
C ALA A 135 9.08 4.78 6.15
N MET A 136 9.48 5.13 4.91
CA MET A 136 8.73 4.76 3.71
C MET A 136 8.69 3.25 3.49
N GLY A 137 9.82 2.57 3.69
CA GLY A 137 9.88 1.10 3.67
C GLY A 137 8.93 0.46 4.69
N PHE A 138 8.88 1.01 5.92
CA PHE A 138 7.93 0.58 6.96
C PHE A 138 6.47 0.76 6.54
N CYS A 139 6.11 1.88 5.89
CA CYS A 139 4.76 2.08 5.38
C CYS A 139 4.32 0.94 4.46
N ARG A 140 5.20 0.52 3.55
CA ARG A 140 4.87 -0.56 2.60
C ARG A 140 4.88 -1.94 3.28
N ALA A 141 5.83 -2.20 4.17
CA ALA A 141 5.86 -3.44 4.97
C ALA A 141 4.59 -3.59 5.82
N LEU A 142 4.16 -2.53 6.50
CA LEU A 142 2.93 -2.54 7.29
C LEU A 142 1.68 -2.71 6.43
N SER A 143 1.66 -2.24 5.17
CA SER A 143 0.57 -2.54 4.23
C SER A 143 0.48 -4.04 3.93
N VAL A 144 1.62 -4.73 3.77
CA VAL A 144 1.66 -6.21 3.64
C VAL A 144 1.13 -6.87 4.92
N VAL A 145 1.59 -6.42 6.10
CA VAL A 145 1.10 -6.95 7.38
C VAL A 145 -0.40 -6.71 7.57
N CYS A 146 -0.94 -5.55 7.13
CA CYS A 146 -2.40 -5.29 7.13
C CYS A 146 -3.16 -6.34 6.32
N GLY A 147 -2.62 -6.75 5.17
CA GLY A 147 -3.20 -7.83 4.36
C GLY A 147 -3.26 -9.15 5.11
N GLY A 148 -2.15 -9.56 5.72
CA GLY A 148 -2.12 -10.77 6.56
C GLY A 148 -3.06 -10.67 7.76
N ALA A 149 -3.06 -9.53 8.47
CA ALA A 149 -3.89 -9.29 9.64
C ALA A 149 -5.39 -9.32 9.34
N SER A 150 -5.81 -9.00 8.10
CA SER A 150 -7.21 -9.04 7.69
C SER A 150 -7.82 -10.45 7.70
N LEU A 151 -6.99 -11.48 7.65
CA LEU A 151 -7.43 -12.89 7.68
C LEU A 151 -7.36 -13.51 9.08
N VAL A 152 -6.76 -12.85 10.06
CA VAL A 152 -6.54 -13.40 11.42
C VAL A 152 -7.79 -13.17 12.28
N THR A 153 -8.62 -14.21 12.43
CA THR A 153 -9.85 -14.16 13.23
C THR A 153 -9.66 -14.60 14.69
N GLY A 154 -8.64 -15.42 14.95
CA GLY A 154 -8.35 -15.98 16.26
C GLY A 154 -7.19 -15.32 17.00
N SER A 155 -6.53 -16.06 17.88
CA SER A 155 -5.30 -15.62 18.57
C SER A 155 -4.09 -15.64 17.63
N LEU A 156 -3.19 -14.68 17.77
CA LEU A 156 -1.90 -14.67 17.06
C LEU A 156 -1.07 -15.93 17.33
N ARG A 157 -1.24 -16.56 18.50
CA ARG A 157 -0.59 -17.83 18.82
C ARG A 157 -1.09 -18.99 17.97
N GLY A 158 -2.34 -18.93 17.50
CA GLY A 158 -2.93 -19.93 16.61
C GLY A 158 -2.48 -19.83 15.15
N ILE A 159 -1.73 -18.77 14.77
CA ILE A 159 -1.18 -18.64 13.43
C ILE A 159 0.05 -19.54 13.31
N PRO A 160 0.12 -20.45 12.31
CA PRO A 160 1.26 -21.32 12.10
C PRO A 160 2.57 -20.53 11.96
N GLY A 161 3.67 -21.13 12.46
CA GLY A 161 5.00 -20.52 12.35
C GLY A 161 5.40 -20.20 10.92
N GLY A 162 5.04 -21.07 9.98
CA GLY A 162 5.28 -20.86 8.53
C GLY A 162 4.59 -19.61 8.00
N ALA A 163 3.34 -19.35 8.38
CA ALA A 163 2.61 -18.14 7.96
C ALA A 163 3.25 -16.87 8.54
N ARG A 164 3.62 -16.89 9.82
CA ARG A 164 4.33 -15.77 10.47
C ARG A 164 5.67 -15.48 9.79
N LEU A 165 6.46 -16.52 9.54
CA LEU A 165 7.75 -16.39 8.87
C LEU A 165 7.60 -15.85 7.46
N LEU A 166 6.65 -16.37 6.68
CA LEU A 166 6.43 -15.93 5.29
C LEU A 166 6.00 -14.47 5.22
N VAL A 167 5.05 -14.04 6.06
CA VAL A 167 4.65 -12.63 6.15
C VAL A 167 5.83 -11.75 6.56
N PHE A 168 6.63 -12.18 7.54
CA PHE A 168 7.82 -11.45 7.96
C PHE A 168 8.84 -11.30 6.82
N CYS A 169 9.18 -12.38 6.12
CA CYS A 169 10.14 -12.36 5.01
C CYS A 169 9.66 -11.46 3.87
N VAL A 170 8.39 -11.56 3.50
CA VAL A 170 7.80 -10.71 2.45
C VAL A 170 7.80 -9.24 2.88
N SER A 171 7.37 -8.94 4.11
CA SER A 171 7.35 -7.57 4.64
C SER A 171 8.76 -6.97 4.70
N LEU A 172 9.75 -7.75 5.10
CA LEU A 172 11.16 -7.33 5.13
C LEU A 172 11.68 -7.04 3.72
N ALA A 173 11.38 -7.91 2.74
CA ALA A 173 11.77 -7.70 1.36
C ALA A 173 11.15 -6.40 0.80
N TRP A 174 9.87 -6.13 1.08
CA TRP A 174 9.19 -4.88 0.71
C TRP A 174 9.81 -3.66 1.37
N LEU A 175 10.10 -3.75 2.68
CA LEU A 175 10.77 -2.69 3.42
C LEU A 175 12.10 -2.31 2.76
N LEU A 176 12.97 -3.30 2.52
CA LEU A 176 14.30 -3.08 1.95
C LEU A 176 14.21 -2.54 0.52
N TYR A 177 13.35 -3.11 -0.33
CA TYR A 177 13.17 -2.65 -1.69
C TYR A 177 12.72 -1.17 -1.74
N ILE A 178 11.68 -0.82 -0.98
CA ILE A 178 11.13 0.53 -0.98
C ILE A 178 12.09 1.53 -0.32
N ALA A 179 12.76 1.14 0.76
CA ALA A 179 13.79 2.00 1.38
C ALA A 179 14.93 2.28 0.40
N ALA A 180 15.38 1.28 -0.36
CA ALA A 180 16.41 1.45 -1.39
C ALA A 180 15.94 2.36 -2.53
N VAL A 181 14.72 2.17 -3.04
CA VAL A 181 14.13 3.04 -4.07
C VAL A 181 14.01 4.48 -3.57
N THR A 182 13.53 4.67 -2.34
CA THR A 182 13.39 6.00 -1.74
C THR A 182 14.75 6.67 -1.51
N LEU A 183 15.75 5.92 -1.08
CA LEU A 183 17.12 6.43 -0.94
C LEU A 183 17.71 6.83 -2.30
N TYR A 184 17.48 6.00 -3.32
CA TYR A 184 17.92 6.29 -4.69
C TYR A 184 17.21 7.52 -5.28
N SER A 185 15.95 7.79 -4.92
CA SER A 185 15.16 8.91 -5.42
C SER A 185 15.63 10.26 -4.91
N SER A 186 16.42 10.31 -3.82
CA SER A 186 16.92 11.58 -3.30
C SER A 186 17.71 12.36 -4.37
N GLY A 187 17.27 13.62 -4.64
CA GLY A 187 17.84 14.48 -5.69
C GLY A 187 17.36 14.18 -7.13
N GLU A 188 16.28 13.41 -7.31
CA GLU A 188 15.71 13.12 -8.64
C GLU A 188 15.14 14.35 -9.34
N GLU A 189 14.73 15.37 -8.59
CA GLU A 189 14.13 16.60 -9.12
C GLU A 189 15.05 17.37 -10.08
N VAL A 190 16.35 17.14 -9.99
CA VAL A 190 17.37 17.84 -10.78
C VAL A 190 17.83 17.02 -12.00
N ASP A 191 17.60 15.70 -12.01
CA ASP A 191 18.07 14.79 -13.08
C ASP A 191 16.89 14.05 -13.75
N PRO A 192 16.53 14.43 -14.99
CA PRO A 192 15.43 13.78 -15.73
C PRO A 192 15.65 12.28 -15.98
N VAL A 193 16.91 11.84 -16.12
CA VAL A 193 17.24 10.42 -16.34
C VAL A 193 16.96 9.64 -15.05
N LYS A 194 17.35 10.19 -13.92
CA LYS A 194 17.11 9.62 -12.60
C LYS A 194 15.61 9.58 -12.30
N GLN A 195 14.86 10.64 -12.58
CA GLN A 195 13.40 10.70 -12.44
C GLN A 195 12.72 9.59 -13.22
N ARG A 196 13.10 9.37 -14.48
CA ARG A 196 12.57 8.27 -15.30
C ARG A 196 12.87 6.90 -14.70
N ARG A 197 14.10 6.68 -14.18
CA ARG A 197 14.48 5.42 -13.52
C ARG A 197 13.69 5.17 -12.25
N VAL A 198 13.53 6.19 -11.40
CA VAL A 198 12.68 6.09 -10.19
C VAL A 198 11.25 5.76 -10.57
N GLY A 199 10.67 6.42 -11.58
CA GLY A 199 9.33 6.10 -12.09
C GLY A 199 9.19 4.64 -12.56
N LEU A 200 10.25 4.05 -13.18
CA LEU A 200 10.28 2.64 -13.54
C LEU A 200 10.35 1.73 -12.31
N LEU A 201 11.17 2.06 -11.31
CA LEU A 201 11.29 1.29 -10.08
C LEU A 201 9.97 1.31 -9.27
N VAL A 202 9.33 2.48 -9.14
CA VAL A 202 8.02 2.60 -8.50
C VAL A 202 6.96 1.80 -9.27
N GLY A 203 6.95 1.89 -10.61
CA GLY A 203 6.07 1.06 -11.45
C GLY A 203 6.37 -0.43 -11.33
N GLY A 204 7.63 -0.80 -11.09
CA GLY A 204 8.10 -2.18 -10.89
C GLY A 204 7.48 -2.87 -9.67
N ILE A 205 7.01 -2.11 -8.67
CA ILE A 205 6.35 -2.67 -7.48
C ILE A 205 5.18 -3.57 -7.87
N VAL A 206 4.34 -3.16 -8.84
CA VAL A 206 3.17 -3.95 -9.23
C VAL A 206 3.58 -5.25 -9.91
N TYR A 207 4.69 -5.24 -10.67
CA TYR A 207 5.23 -6.49 -11.25
C TYR A 207 5.75 -7.43 -10.16
N LEU A 208 6.45 -6.90 -9.14
CA LEU A 208 6.89 -7.70 -8.00
C LEU A 208 5.70 -8.28 -7.22
N GLN A 209 4.65 -7.48 -6.99
CA GLN A 209 3.42 -7.93 -6.35
C GLN A 209 2.78 -9.07 -7.14
N LEU A 210 2.61 -8.89 -8.46
CA LEU A 210 2.01 -9.92 -9.30
C LEU A 210 2.87 -11.19 -9.34
N THR A 211 4.20 -11.06 -9.45
CA THR A 211 5.12 -12.21 -9.41
C THR A 211 4.99 -12.97 -8.09
N ALA A 212 4.96 -12.25 -6.97
CA ALA A 212 4.75 -12.87 -5.65
C ALA A 212 3.40 -13.62 -5.58
N LEU A 213 2.32 -13.01 -6.07
CA LEU A 213 1.00 -13.63 -6.11
C LEU A 213 0.96 -14.87 -7.01
N ILE A 214 1.64 -14.86 -8.16
CA ILE A 214 1.75 -16.03 -9.05
C ILE A 214 2.48 -17.17 -8.32
N VAL A 215 3.64 -16.89 -7.72
CA VAL A 215 4.42 -17.90 -6.99
C VAL A 215 3.62 -18.49 -5.83
N LEU A 216 2.87 -17.65 -5.10
CA LEU A 216 2.03 -18.11 -3.99
C LEU A 216 0.80 -18.89 -4.50
N ALA A 217 0.19 -18.51 -5.63
CA ALA A 217 -0.94 -19.22 -6.23
C ALA A 217 -0.54 -20.62 -6.75
N LEU A 218 0.71 -20.81 -7.18
CA LEU A 218 1.24 -22.12 -7.55
C LEU A 218 1.39 -23.06 -6.34
N ARG A 219 1.44 -22.51 -5.12
CA ARG A 219 1.52 -23.27 -3.86
C ARG A 219 0.15 -23.51 -3.25
N ASP A 220 -0.80 -22.60 -3.46
CA ASP A 220 -2.15 -22.70 -2.88
C ASP A 220 -3.20 -22.07 -3.83
N PRO A 221 -4.11 -22.88 -4.40
CA PRO A 221 -5.15 -22.41 -5.31
C PRO A 221 -6.09 -21.33 -4.72
N ARG A 222 -6.20 -21.23 -3.40
CA ARG A 222 -7.01 -20.19 -2.73
C ARG A 222 -6.47 -18.79 -2.99
N VAL A 223 -5.22 -18.66 -3.42
CA VAL A 223 -4.58 -17.39 -3.79
C VAL A 223 -4.98 -16.93 -5.21
N MET A 224 -5.56 -17.80 -6.05
CA MET A 224 -5.94 -17.45 -7.42
C MET A 224 -6.78 -16.18 -7.55
N PRO A 225 -7.83 -15.94 -6.74
CA PRO A 225 -8.60 -14.69 -6.84
C PRO A 225 -7.74 -13.45 -6.56
N LEU A 226 -6.79 -13.54 -5.63
CA LEU A 226 -5.87 -12.45 -5.31
C LEU A 226 -4.87 -12.20 -6.45
N MET A 227 -4.39 -13.26 -7.11
CA MET A 227 -3.54 -13.16 -8.29
C MET A 227 -4.27 -12.48 -9.46
N VAL A 228 -5.51 -12.87 -9.73
CA VAL A 228 -6.34 -12.22 -10.77
C VAL A 228 -6.53 -10.74 -10.47
N ALA A 229 -6.83 -10.40 -9.21
CA ALA A 229 -6.91 -8.99 -8.81
C ALA A 229 -5.59 -8.25 -9.00
N GLY A 230 -4.45 -8.86 -8.68
CA GLY A 230 -3.13 -8.29 -8.94
C GLY A 230 -2.89 -8.01 -10.43
N ALA A 231 -3.32 -8.91 -11.32
CA ALA A 231 -3.27 -8.69 -12.76
C ALA A 231 -4.15 -7.51 -13.20
N VAL A 232 -5.36 -7.39 -12.64
CA VAL A 232 -6.25 -6.25 -12.89
C VAL A 232 -5.60 -4.93 -12.43
N LEU A 233 -4.96 -4.91 -11.26
CA LEU A 233 -4.24 -3.72 -10.78
C LEU A 233 -3.11 -3.29 -11.73
N LEU A 234 -2.39 -4.24 -12.33
CA LEU A 234 -1.38 -3.95 -13.35
C LEU A 234 -1.99 -3.32 -14.60
N VAL A 235 -3.12 -3.85 -15.07
CA VAL A 235 -3.86 -3.27 -16.21
C VAL A 235 -4.32 -1.85 -15.89
N LEU A 236 -4.91 -1.64 -14.70
CA LEU A 236 -5.35 -0.32 -14.24
C LEU A 236 -4.18 0.68 -14.15
N LEU A 237 -3.03 0.26 -13.64
CA LEU A 237 -1.83 1.10 -13.59
C LEU A 237 -1.42 1.56 -14.99
N ARG A 238 -1.41 0.66 -15.97
CA ARG A 238 -1.06 0.99 -17.36
C ARG A 238 -2.08 1.92 -17.99
N LEU A 239 -3.37 1.67 -17.76
CA LEU A 239 -4.45 2.52 -18.25
C LEU A 239 -4.37 3.92 -17.66
N PHE A 240 -4.18 4.04 -16.35
CA PHE A 240 -4.06 5.36 -15.68
C PHE A 240 -2.84 6.13 -16.17
N LYS A 241 -1.69 5.48 -16.37
CA LYS A 241 -0.51 6.12 -16.98
C LYS A 241 -0.77 6.61 -18.40
N LYS A 242 -1.56 5.88 -19.19
CA LYS A 242 -1.93 6.28 -20.54
C LYS A 242 -2.94 7.43 -20.58
N VAL A 243 -3.93 7.42 -19.67
CA VAL A 243 -5.01 8.40 -19.63
C VAL A 243 -4.58 9.71 -18.94
N PHE A 244 -3.67 9.62 -17.96
CA PHE A 244 -3.20 10.76 -17.16
C PHE A 244 -1.67 10.92 -17.23
N PRO A 245 -1.09 11.16 -18.42
CA PRO A 245 0.37 11.26 -18.58
C PRO A 245 0.96 12.42 -17.77
N GLU A 246 0.23 13.55 -17.66
CA GLU A 246 0.66 14.73 -16.89
C GLU A 246 0.75 14.46 -15.37
N VAL A 247 -0.07 13.52 -14.84
CA VAL A 247 -0.05 13.14 -13.43
C VAL A 247 1.04 12.11 -13.14
N SER A 248 1.48 11.37 -14.15
CA SER A 248 2.54 10.36 -14.00
C SER A 248 3.94 10.97 -13.91
N ALA A 249 4.11 12.23 -14.30
CA ALA A 249 5.37 12.96 -14.29
C ALA A 249 5.57 13.83 -13.02
N SER A 250 4.58 13.85 -12.12
CA SER A 250 4.59 14.66 -10.89
C SER A 250 4.93 13.84 -9.64
#